data_2e2aa1f04130c4fe986cb086217890a6
#
_entry.id   2e2aa1f04130c4fe986cb086217890a6
#
_cell.length_a   1.000
_cell.length_b   1.000
_cell.length_c   1.000
_cell.angle_alpha   90.00
_cell.angle_beta   90.00
_cell.angle_gamma   90.00
#
_symmetry.space_group_name_H-M   'P 1'
#
loop_
_entity.id
_entity.type
_entity.pdbx_description
1 polymer ?
#
loop_
_entity_poly.entity_id
_entity_poly.type
_entity_poly.pdbx_seq_one_letter_code
_entity_poly.pdbx_strand_id
1 'polypeptide(L)'
;MRIVVAGYGSTGDTLPLVALAASLQRAGHSVVLVADGAAGQIAGRLGLDLRVLPGSARSMLTVGSPGWSRTMKSGRPSMQLFAEVTRLNTRGWIETLDAAAEGADVIVATTLVVYHSASVAQEKGIRLVFGQLQPSLETRDYPPPLSGVVGTPGWLNRPLADLISATGDLFYRSAINKARRDLGQPRLQLAWEALPILAAWSPTLLPAASDWTHPNVTITGPWQLPSDPDWQPPNDLAEFLADGEPPIYVGFGSMAGLGELSTWRDAIIQGLAGRRALLSSGWAALADTDLPDTVHPIGWAPHDWIFPRCAAIVHHCGAGTTHQAAQSGTPSIPVPFGMDQPFWADRLYKLGIATRPINPRKITSEVVRAAAAEVTRPEVTRKALEIAQRIASEPDGVTAATSAILRTCGL
;
A
#
# COMPACT_ATOMS: atom_id res chain seq x y z
N MET A 1 10.71 -15.49 -20.71
CA MET A 1 9.24 -15.46 -20.64
C MET A 1 8.76 -14.04 -20.88
N ARG A 2 7.51 -13.91 -21.34
CA ARG A 2 6.79 -12.63 -21.38
C ARG A 2 5.79 -12.59 -20.24
N ILE A 3 5.91 -11.60 -19.37
CA ILE A 3 5.15 -11.48 -18.12
C ILE A 3 4.40 -10.16 -18.10
N VAL A 4 3.10 -10.21 -17.78
CA VAL A 4 2.30 -9.01 -17.53
C VAL A 4 2.16 -8.83 -16.02
N VAL A 5 2.53 -7.64 -15.52
CA VAL A 5 2.32 -7.24 -14.12
C VAL A 5 1.24 -6.17 -14.10
N ALA A 6 0.11 -6.44 -13.47
CA ALA A 6 -1.07 -5.60 -13.56
C ALA A 6 -1.61 -5.14 -12.20
N GLY A 7 -1.96 -3.88 -12.08
CA GLY A 7 -2.62 -3.32 -10.91
C GLY A 7 -3.12 -1.91 -11.13
N TYR A 8 -4.01 -1.46 -10.25
CA TYR A 8 -4.58 -0.12 -10.30
C TYR A 8 -4.75 0.42 -8.89
N GLY A 9 -4.49 1.70 -8.69
CA GLY A 9 -4.67 2.36 -7.41
C GLY A 9 -3.76 3.56 -7.22
N SER A 10 -3.56 3.93 -5.97
CA SER A 10 -2.67 5.02 -5.56
C SER A 10 -1.19 4.67 -5.78
N THR A 11 -0.30 5.60 -5.49
CA THR A 11 1.15 5.34 -5.50
C THR A 11 1.53 4.14 -4.63
N GLY A 12 0.85 3.95 -3.48
CA GLY A 12 1.07 2.80 -2.60
C GLY A 12 0.71 1.45 -3.22
N ASP A 13 -0.22 1.45 -4.19
CA ASP A 13 -0.63 0.25 -4.92
C ASP A 13 0.22 0.00 -6.17
N THR A 14 0.77 1.05 -6.77
CA THR A 14 1.52 0.96 -8.04
C THR A 14 3.02 0.76 -7.86
N LEU A 15 3.65 1.35 -6.84
CA LEU A 15 5.08 1.18 -6.58
C LEU A 15 5.51 -0.29 -6.36
N PRO A 16 4.75 -1.13 -5.62
CA PRO A 16 5.07 -2.55 -5.51
C PRO A 16 5.09 -3.28 -6.85
N LEU A 17 4.22 -2.89 -7.78
CA LEU A 17 4.18 -3.48 -9.13
C LEU A 17 5.39 -3.06 -9.97
N VAL A 18 5.79 -1.79 -9.86
CA VAL A 18 7.02 -1.30 -10.49
C VAL A 18 8.23 -2.05 -9.96
N ALA A 19 8.30 -2.28 -8.65
CA ALA A 19 9.39 -3.03 -8.02
C ALA A 19 9.45 -4.48 -8.53
N LEU A 20 8.31 -5.16 -8.59
CA LEU A 20 8.21 -6.52 -9.11
C LEU A 20 8.57 -6.57 -10.60
N ALA A 21 8.02 -5.67 -11.42
CA ALA A 21 8.30 -5.60 -12.84
C ALA A 21 9.80 -5.37 -13.14
N ALA A 22 10.44 -4.46 -12.40
CA ALA A 22 11.87 -4.22 -12.51
C ALA A 22 12.71 -5.43 -12.07
N SER A 23 12.28 -6.16 -11.05
CA SER A 23 12.95 -7.40 -10.62
C SER A 23 12.87 -8.50 -11.69
N LEU A 24 11.70 -8.71 -12.27
CA LEU A 24 11.47 -9.65 -13.36
C LEU A 24 12.26 -9.27 -14.62
N GLN A 25 12.32 -7.99 -14.97
CA GLN A 25 13.11 -7.49 -16.09
C GLN A 25 14.61 -7.72 -15.87
N ARG A 26 15.13 -7.44 -14.67
CA ARG A 26 16.54 -7.74 -14.31
C ARG A 26 16.86 -9.22 -14.32
N ALA A 27 15.89 -10.08 -14.07
CA ALA A 27 16.02 -11.53 -14.21
C ALA A 27 15.98 -12.01 -15.68
N GLY A 28 15.94 -11.09 -16.66
CA GLY A 28 16.02 -11.41 -18.09
C GLY A 28 14.68 -11.72 -18.74
N HIS A 29 13.56 -11.36 -18.12
CA HIS A 29 12.23 -11.59 -18.69
C HIS A 29 11.71 -10.34 -19.44
N SER A 30 10.90 -10.56 -20.47
CA SER A 30 10.13 -9.48 -21.13
C SER A 30 8.94 -9.14 -20.25
N VAL A 31 8.86 -7.90 -19.78
CA VAL A 31 7.81 -7.46 -18.83
C VAL A 31 7.00 -6.33 -19.40
N VAL A 32 5.69 -6.45 -19.32
CA VAL A 32 4.74 -5.36 -19.57
C VAL A 32 4.07 -4.99 -18.24
N LEU A 33 4.24 -3.74 -17.81
CA LEU A 33 3.55 -3.20 -16.65
C LEU A 33 2.23 -2.57 -17.09
N VAL A 34 1.13 -2.99 -16.50
CA VAL A 34 -0.21 -2.44 -16.74
C VAL A 34 -0.70 -1.77 -15.46
N ALA A 35 -0.69 -0.45 -15.40
CA ALA A 35 -0.94 0.26 -14.15
C ALA A 35 -1.64 1.62 -14.35
N ASP A 36 -2.00 2.29 -13.24
CA ASP A 36 -2.42 3.70 -13.23
C ASP A 36 -1.28 4.60 -13.75
N GLY A 37 -1.63 5.71 -14.37
CA GLY A 37 -0.67 6.69 -14.89
C GLY A 37 0.30 7.26 -13.86
N ALA A 38 -0.01 7.14 -12.56
CA ALA A 38 0.88 7.54 -11.48
C ALA A 38 2.23 6.77 -11.48
N ALA A 39 2.28 5.57 -12.07
CA ALA A 39 3.50 4.79 -12.22
C ALA A 39 4.45 5.34 -13.30
N GLY A 40 3.96 6.22 -14.20
CA GLY A 40 4.64 6.57 -15.45
C GLY A 40 6.04 7.13 -15.30
N GLN A 41 6.25 8.05 -14.37
CA GLN A 41 7.57 8.67 -14.16
C GLN A 41 8.62 7.65 -13.70
N ILE A 42 8.26 6.77 -12.76
CA ILE A 42 9.19 5.79 -12.20
C ILE A 42 9.41 4.64 -13.20
N ALA A 43 8.34 4.17 -13.84
CA ALA A 43 8.43 3.15 -14.88
C ALA A 43 9.33 3.61 -16.05
N GLY A 44 9.19 4.88 -16.48
CA GLY A 44 10.05 5.48 -17.52
C GLY A 44 11.53 5.52 -17.14
N ARG A 45 11.86 5.89 -15.89
CA ARG A 45 13.25 5.88 -15.41
C ARG A 45 13.88 4.47 -15.42
N LEU A 46 13.07 3.44 -15.18
CA LEU A 46 13.50 2.06 -15.14
C LEU A 46 13.42 1.36 -16.50
N GLY A 47 13.00 2.05 -17.56
CA GLY A 47 12.85 1.49 -18.90
C GLY A 47 11.80 0.39 -18.99
N LEU A 48 10.74 0.43 -18.16
CA LEU A 48 9.64 -0.53 -18.20
C LEU A 48 8.63 -0.17 -19.30
N ASP A 49 8.14 -1.17 -20.04
CA ASP A 49 7.02 -1.02 -20.97
C ASP A 49 5.72 -0.84 -20.17
N LEU A 50 5.28 0.41 -20.01
CA LEU A 50 4.06 0.76 -19.29
C LEU A 50 2.86 0.91 -20.24
N ARG A 51 1.78 0.18 -19.95
CA ARG A 51 0.45 0.37 -20.52
C ARG A 51 -0.46 0.98 -19.46
N VAL A 52 -0.95 2.19 -19.74
CA VAL A 52 -1.76 2.93 -18.75
C VAL A 52 -3.20 2.48 -18.80
N LEU A 53 -3.72 2.04 -17.64
CA LEU A 53 -5.14 1.74 -17.47
C LEU A 53 -5.98 3.03 -17.50
N PRO A 54 -7.13 3.02 -18.18
CA PRO A 54 -8.07 4.15 -18.15
C PRO A 54 -8.50 4.52 -16.74
N GLY A 55 -8.74 5.81 -16.53
CA GLY A 55 -9.09 6.39 -15.22
C GLY A 55 -7.85 6.90 -14.47
N SER A 56 -8.08 7.59 -13.36
CA SER A 56 -7.04 8.06 -12.46
C SER A 56 -7.49 7.89 -11.01
N ALA A 57 -6.79 7.04 -10.28
CA ALA A 57 -7.03 6.84 -8.85
C ALA A 57 -6.84 8.17 -8.08
N ARG A 58 -5.84 8.96 -8.47
CA ARG A 58 -5.56 10.26 -7.85
C ARG A 58 -6.71 11.25 -8.02
N SER A 59 -7.29 11.37 -9.22
CA SER A 59 -8.39 12.31 -9.48
C SER A 59 -9.67 11.96 -8.70
N MET A 60 -9.88 10.69 -8.41
CA MET A 60 -11.03 10.22 -7.63
C MET A 60 -10.86 10.43 -6.13
N LEU A 61 -9.63 10.40 -5.63
CA LEU A 61 -9.27 10.64 -4.23
C LEU A 61 -9.03 12.13 -3.92
N THR A 62 -9.06 13.02 -4.93
CA THR A 62 -8.86 14.45 -4.70
C THR A 62 -10.07 15.07 -4.01
N VAL A 63 -9.80 15.87 -2.95
CA VAL A 63 -10.84 16.65 -2.24
C VAL A 63 -11.62 17.52 -3.21
N GLY A 64 -12.96 17.51 -3.09
CA GLY A 64 -13.85 18.25 -3.98
C GLY A 64 -14.27 17.51 -5.25
N SER A 65 -13.70 16.33 -5.55
CA SER A 65 -14.23 15.49 -6.63
C SER A 65 -15.65 15.00 -6.31
N PRO A 66 -16.51 14.75 -7.33
CA PRO A 66 -17.84 14.19 -7.09
C PRO A 66 -17.81 12.82 -6.40
N GLY A 67 -16.76 12.02 -6.62
CA GLY A 67 -16.50 10.77 -5.92
C GLY A 67 -16.22 10.97 -4.43
N TRP A 68 -15.32 11.89 -4.11
CA TRP A 68 -14.95 12.27 -2.75
C TRP A 68 -16.15 12.73 -1.91
N SER A 69 -16.95 13.66 -2.45
CA SER A 69 -18.11 14.22 -1.72
C SER A 69 -19.16 13.15 -1.39
N ARG A 70 -19.41 12.19 -2.29
CA ARG A 70 -20.31 11.06 -2.05
C ARG A 70 -19.75 10.08 -1.02
N THR A 71 -18.47 9.82 -1.09
CA THR A 71 -17.68 8.94 -0.24
C THR A 71 -17.70 9.38 1.22
N MET A 72 -17.44 10.67 1.48
CA MET A 72 -17.43 11.21 2.84
C MET A 72 -18.83 11.29 3.49
N LYS A 73 -19.89 11.45 2.68
CA LYS A 73 -21.28 11.50 3.18
C LYS A 73 -21.84 10.12 3.55
N SER A 74 -21.39 9.04 2.91
CA SER A 74 -22.00 7.71 3.05
C SER A 74 -21.47 6.89 4.23
N GLY A 75 -20.38 7.30 4.88
CA GLY A 75 -19.73 6.53 5.96
C GLY A 75 -19.16 5.17 5.54
N ARG A 76 -19.24 4.83 4.24
CA ARG A 76 -18.67 3.62 3.61
C ARG A 76 -17.89 3.99 2.35
N PRO A 77 -16.85 4.79 2.49
CA PRO A 77 -16.20 5.45 1.35
C PRO A 77 -15.57 4.51 0.33
N SER A 78 -14.82 3.51 0.81
CA SER A 78 -13.90 2.73 -0.01
C SER A 78 -14.61 1.81 -1.01
N MET A 79 -15.59 1.03 -0.57
CA MET A 79 -16.24 0.02 -1.42
C MET A 79 -17.07 0.65 -2.55
N GLN A 80 -17.78 1.74 -2.28
CA GLN A 80 -18.58 2.43 -3.32
C GLN A 80 -17.69 3.09 -4.37
N LEU A 81 -16.56 3.68 -3.95
CA LEU A 81 -15.58 4.26 -4.87
C LEU A 81 -14.98 3.20 -5.78
N PHE A 82 -14.52 2.08 -5.23
CA PHE A 82 -13.98 0.97 -6.01
C PHE A 82 -15.01 0.37 -6.96
N ALA A 83 -16.26 0.24 -6.53
CA ALA A 83 -17.35 -0.23 -7.37
C ALA A 83 -17.61 0.73 -8.54
N GLU A 84 -17.60 2.03 -8.32
CA GLU A 84 -17.80 3.03 -9.37
C GLU A 84 -16.63 3.05 -10.36
N VAL A 85 -15.38 3.04 -9.87
CA VAL A 85 -14.17 2.94 -10.72
C VAL A 85 -14.23 1.72 -11.60
N THR A 86 -14.50 0.56 -11.01
CA THR A 86 -14.61 -0.71 -11.74
C THR A 86 -15.70 -0.62 -12.81
N ARG A 87 -16.91 -0.19 -12.43
CA ARG A 87 -18.05 -0.10 -13.36
C ARG A 87 -17.76 0.80 -14.57
N LEU A 88 -17.09 1.93 -14.34
CA LEU A 88 -16.79 2.90 -15.40
C LEU A 88 -15.68 2.42 -16.34
N ASN A 89 -14.73 1.65 -15.84
CA ASN A 89 -13.50 1.34 -16.57
C ASN A 89 -13.38 -0.13 -17.00
N THR A 90 -14.30 -1.02 -16.58
CA THR A 90 -14.21 -2.47 -16.83
C THR A 90 -13.85 -2.83 -18.27
N ARG A 91 -14.52 -2.24 -19.26
CA ARG A 91 -14.26 -2.53 -20.67
C ARG A 91 -12.86 -2.08 -21.08
N GLY A 92 -12.50 -0.82 -20.80
CA GLY A 92 -11.18 -0.30 -21.16
C GLY A 92 -10.03 -1.02 -20.45
N TRP A 93 -10.26 -1.50 -19.21
CA TRP A 93 -9.28 -2.31 -18.51
C TRP A 93 -9.09 -3.68 -19.17
N ILE A 94 -10.17 -4.35 -19.58
CA ILE A 94 -10.09 -5.63 -20.31
C ILE A 94 -9.34 -5.41 -21.63
N GLU A 95 -9.69 -4.39 -22.42
CA GLU A 95 -9.05 -4.09 -23.70
C GLU A 95 -7.55 -3.78 -23.54
N THR A 96 -7.16 -3.00 -22.52
CA THR A 96 -5.75 -2.69 -22.25
C THR A 96 -4.97 -3.95 -21.82
N LEU A 97 -5.57 -4.75 -20.93
CA LEU A 97 -4.96 -6.01 -20.46
C LEU A 97 -4.84 -7.03 -21.59
N ASP A 98 -5.87 -7.14 -22.45
CA ASP A 98 -5.87 -8.06 -23.59
C ASP A 98 -4.73 -7.75 -24.56
N ALA A 99 -4.57 -6.48 -24.91
CA ALA A 99 -3.47 -6.02 -25.77
C ALA A 99 -2.09 -6.23 -25.12
N ALA A 100 -1.98 -6.00 -23.81
CA ALA A 100 -0.72 -6.21 -23.08
C ALA A 100 -0.35 -7.69 -22.94
N ALA A 101 -1.35 -8.56 -22.86
CA ALA A 101 -1.20 -10.00 -22.68
C ALA A 101 -0.93 -10.78 -23.97
N GLU A 102 -0.76 -10.10 -25.12
CA GLU A 102 -0.45 -10.76 -26.36
C GLU A 102 0.91 -11.48 -26.27
N GLY A 103 0.91 -12.81 -26.47
CA GLY A 103 2.07 -13.67 -26.34
C GLY A 103 2.65 -13.78 -24.91
N ALA A 104 1.87 -13.41 -23.88
CA ALA A 104 2.29 -13.54 -22.50
C ALA A 104 2.17 -14.99 -21.99
N ASP A 105 3.10 -15.39 -21.13
CA ASP A 105 3.12 -16.71 -20.46
C ASP A 105 2.34 -16.68 -19.15
N VAL A 106 2.34 -15.52 -18.47
CA VAL A 106 1.70 -15.34 -17.16
C VAL A 106 1.28 -13.88 -16.94
N ILE A 107 0.16 -13.71 -16.24
CA ILE A 107 -0.30 -12.43 -15.72
C ILE A 107 -0.20 -12.47 -14.20
N VAL A 108 0.50 -11.50 -13.60
CA VAL A 108 0.50 -11.25 -12.15
C VAL A 108 -0.40 -10.05 -11.90
N ALA A 109 -1.52 -10.23 -11.22
CA ALA A 109 -2.51 -9.19 -11.02
C ALA A 109 -2.80 -8.90 -9.56
N THR A 110 -2.99 -7.63 -9.20
CA THR A 110 -3.39 -7.22 -7.84
C THR A 110 -4.89 -6.97 -7.71
N THR A 111 -5.34 -6.79 -6.49
CA THR A 111 -6.74 -6.85 -6.05
C THR A 111 -7.79 -6.23 -7.00
N LEU A 112 -7.60 -4.98 -7.43
CA LEU A 112 -8.63 -4.29 -8.23
C LEU A 112 -8.76 -4.80 -9.66
N VAL A 113 -7.69 -5.35 -10.22
CA VAL A 113 -7.68 -5.79 -11.62
C VAL A 113 -7.63 -7.32 -11.77
N VAL A 114 -7.61 -8.08 -10.67
CA VAL A 114 -7.49 -9.55 -10.73
C VAL A 114 -8.62 -10.21 -11.51
N TYR A 115 -9.86 -9.74 -11.37
CA TYR A 115 -11.01 -10.28 -12.14
C TYR A 115 -10.93 -9.94 -13.63
N HIS A 116 -10.46 -8.75 -13.97
CA HIS A 116 -10.23 -8.32 -15.34
C HIS A 116 -9.12 -9.16 -15.98
N SER A 117 -8.03 -9.34 -15.24
CA SER A 117 -6.91 -10.19 -15.64
C SER A 117 -7.31 -11.66 -15.77
N ALA A 118 -8.19 -12.16 -14.88
CA ALA A 118 -8.74 -13.51 -14.99
C ALA A 118 -9.59 -13.69 -16.26
N SER A 119 -10.33 -12.65 -16.66
CA SER A 119 -11.09 -12.67 -17.91
C SER A 119 -10.18 -12.82 -19.13
N VAL A 120 -9.09 -12.07 -19.18
CA VAL A 120 -8.10 -12.12 -20.26
C VAL A 120 -7.31 -13.43 -20.21
N ALA A 121 -6.89 -13.87 -19.03
CA ALA A 121 -6.17 -15.11 -18.83
C ALA A 121 -6.99 -16.32 -19.29
N GLN A 122 -8.30 -16.36 -18.98
CA GLN A 122 -9.21 -17.41 -19.46
C GLN A 122 -9.33 -17.42 -20.99
N GLU A 123 -9.45 -16.25 -21.62
CA GLU A 123 -9.62 -16.14 -23.07
C GLU A 123 -8.37 -16.58 -23.84
N LYS A 124 -7.19 -16.21 -23.33
CA LYS A 124 -5.91 -16.50 -23.99
C LYS A 124 -5.25 -17.80 -23.49
N GLY A 125 -5.81 -18.49 -22.51
CA GLY A 125 -5.20 -19.68 -21.91
C GLY A 125 -3.89 -19.39 -21.15
N ILE A 126 -3.75 -18.18 -20.58
CA ILE A 126 -2.56 -17.72 -19.87
C ILE A 126 -2.68 -18.03 -18.37
N ARG A 127 -1.56 -18.35 -17.69
CA ARG A 127 -1.53 -18.51 -16.25
C ARG A 127 -1.81 -17.18 -15.55
N LEU A 128 -2.55 -17.24 -14.43
CA LEU A 128 -2.80 -16.08 -13.56
C LEU A 128 -2.20 -16.34 -12.18
N VAL A 129 -1.53 -15.31 -11.64
CA VAL A 129 -1.02 -15.26 -10.27
C VAL A 129 -1.64 -14.05 -9.57
N PHE A 130 -2.12 -14.23 -8.35
CA PHE A 130 -2.69 -13.15 -7.58
C PHE A 130 -1.66 -12.55 -6.61
N GLY A 131 -1.30 -11.29 -6.83
CA GLY A 131 -0.47 -10.50 -5.91
C GLY A 131 -1.33 -9.78 -4.88
N GLN A 132 -1.26 -10.20 -3.63
CA GLN A 132 -1.94 -9.52 -2.53
C GLN A 132 -1.00 -8.51 -1.86
N LEU A 133 -1.28 -7.22 -2.03
CA LEU A 133 -0.58 -6.14 -1.33
C LEU A 133 -1.14 -5.91 0.09
N GLN A 134 -2.38 -6.32 0.33
CA GLN A 134 -3.06 -6.32 1.62
C GLN A 134 -3.59 -7.73 1.92
N PRO A 135 -3.56 -8.19 3.18
CA PRO A 135 -4.02 -9.51 3.56
C PRO A 135 -5.55 -9.60 3.45
N SER A 136 -6.04 -10.22 2.38
CA SER A 136 -7.48 -10.33 2.09
C SER A 136 -8.02 -11.75 2.17
N LEU A 137 -7.19 -12.75 2.52
CA LEU A 137 -7.66 -14.11 2.77
C LEU A 137 -8.45 -14.18 4.09
N GLU A 138 -9.51 -14.97 4.06
CA GLU A 138 -10.39 -15.16 5.20
C GLU A 138 -9.68 -15.91 6.33
N THR A 139 -9.80 -15.38 7.56
CA THR A 139 -9.19 -15.96 8.76
C THR A 139 -9.92 -15.56 10.02
N ARG A 140 -9.71 -16.34 11.11
CA ARG A 140 -10.13 -16.02 12.47
C ARG A 140 -9.10 -15.18 13.22
N ASP A 141 -7.85 -15.15 12.77
CA ASP A 141 -6.72 -14.58 13.52
C ASP A 141 -6.76 -13.05 13.56
N TYR A 142 -7.38 -12.43 12.54
CA TYR A 142 -7.50 -10.97 12.47
C TYR A 142 -8.73 -10.54 11.65
N PRO A 143 -9.25 -9.31 11.90
CA PRO A 143 -10.36 -8.77 11.12
C PRO A 143 -9.95 -8.49 9.67
N PRO A 144 -10.90 -8.50 8.72
CA PRO A 144 -10.62 -8.16 7.33
C PRO A 144 -10.03 -6.76 7.21
N PRO A 145 -8.80 -6.58 6.71
CA PRO A 145 -8.12 -5.28 6.71
C PRO A 145 -8.89 -4.16 6.02
N LEU A 146 -9.48 -4.45 4.85
CA LEU A 146 -10.22 -3.46 4.07
C LEU A 146 -11.58 -3.06 4.67
N SER A 147 -12.02 -3.71 5.75
CA SER A 147 -13.23 -3.33 6.47
C SER A 147 -13.07 -2.03 7.27
N GLY A 148 -11.82 -1.63 7.56
CA GLY A 148 -11.53 -0.52 8.47
C GLY A 148 -11.88 -0.80 9.93
N VAL A 149 -12.30 -2.02 10.26
CA VAL A 149 -12.66 -2.44 11.61
C VAL A 149 -11.47 -3.11 12.28
N VAL A 150 -11.23 -2.78 13.54
CA VAL A 150 -10.19 -3.38 14.39
C VAL A 150 -10.79 -3.85 15.71
N GLY A 151 -10.16 -4.84 16.35
CA GLY A 151 -10.58 -5.30 17.68
C GLY A 151 -11.85 -6.15 17.68
N THR A 152 -12.23 -6.74 16.56
CA THR A 152 -13.32 -7.71 16.51
C THR A 152 -12.96 -9.00 17.24
N PRO A 153 -13.92 -9.68 17.92
CA PRO A 153 -13.69 -11.00 18.47
C PRO A 153 -13.30 -12.01 17.37
N GLY A 154 -12.35 -12.90 17.65
CA GLY A 154 -11.82 -13.85 16.66
C GLY A 154 -12.89 -14.70 15.96
N TRP A 155 -13.94 -15.07 16.68
CA TRP A 155 -15.06 -15.85 16.10
C TRP A 155 -15.85 -15.09 15.02
N LEU A 156 -15.80 -13.74 15.04
CA LEU A 156 -16.50 -12.90 14.06
C LEU A 156 -15.63 -12.55 12.83
N ASN A 157 -14.30 -12.66 12.95
CA ASN A 157 -13.38 -12.24 11.89
C ASN A 157 -13.65 -13.00 10.58
N ARG A 158 -13.66 -14.33 10.62
CA ARG A 158 -13.87 -15.16 9.43
C ARG A 158 -15.26 -14.97 8.81
N PRO A 159 -16.39 -15.03 9.53
CA PRO A 159 -17.71 -14.74 8.95
C PRO A 159 -17.81 -13.34 8.30
N LEU A 160 -17.16 -12.34 8.89
CA LEU A 160 -17.11 -11.00 8.30
C LEU A 160 -16.26 -10.98 7.02
N ALA A 161 -15.12 -11.67 7.01
CA ALA A 161 -14.28 -11.82 5.83
C ALA A 161 -15.03 -12.57 4.70
N ASP A 162 -15.66 -13.70 5.01
CA ASP A 162 -16.46 -14.50 4.07
C ASP A 162 -17.57 -13.65 3.43
N LEU A 163 -18.26 -12.83 4.23
CA LEU A 163 -19.30 -11.92 3.72
C LEU A 163 -18.75 -10.85 2.78
N ILE A 164 -17.62 -10.24 3.13
CA ILE A 164 -16.98 -9.22 2.31
C ILE A 164 -16.47 -9.83 1.00
N SER A 165 -15.82 -10.98 1.06
CA SER A 165 -15.30 -11.71 -0.11
C SER A 165 -16.44 -12.14 -1.05
N ALA A 166 -17.51 -12.74 -0.51
CA ALA A 166 -18.66 -13.16 -1.30
C ALA A 166 -19.35 -11.97 -1.98
N THR A 167 -19.51 -10.86 -1.27
CA THR A 167 -20.12 -9.64 -1.81
C THR A 167 -19.25 -9.04 -2.90
N GLY A 168 -17.94 -8.98 -2.69
CA GLY A 168 -16.96 -8.51 -3.68
C GLY A 168 -16.94 -9.40 -4.92
N ASP A 169 -16.88 -10.72 -4.74
CA ASP A 169 -16.87 -11.68 -5.83
C ASP A 169 -18.14 -11.56 -6.70
N LEU A 170 -19.31 -11.49 -6.06
CA LEU A 170 -20.58 -11.29 -6.78
C LEU A 170 -20.58 -10.01 -7.62
N PHE A 171 -20.09 -8.91 -7.02
CA PHE A 171 -20.02 -7.62 -7.71
C PHE A 171 -19.08 -7.66 -8.93
N TYR A 172 -17.82 -8.11 -8.72
CA TYR A 172 -16.83 -8.15 -9.81
C TYR A 172 -17.22 -9.13 -10.90
N ARG A 173 -17.67 -10.35 -10.56
CA ARG A 173 -18.14 -11.32 -11.54
C ARG A 173 -19.33 -10.80 -12.35
N SER A 174 -20.24 -10.06 -11.73
CA SER A 174 -21.38 -9.45 -12.42
C SER A 174 -20.90 -8.44 -13.48
N ALA A 175 -19.99 -7.53 -13.11
CA ALA A 175 -19.44 -6.53 -14.02
C ALA A 175 -18.65 -7.18 -15.18
N ILE A 176 -17.77 -8.11 -14.87
CA ILE A 176 -16.96 -8.82 -15.86
C ILE A 176 -17.83 -9.66 -16.80
N ASN A 177 -18.79 -10.42 -16.26
CA ASN A 177 -19.68 -11.24 -17.09
C ASN A 177 -20.62 -10.42 -17.98
N LYS A 178 -20.93 -9.18 -17.59
CA LYS A 178 -21.62 -8.26 -18.49
C LYS A 178 -20.71 -7.87 -19.66
N ALA A 179 -19.48 -7.45 -19.40
CA ALA A 179 -18.53 -7.10 -20.45
C ALA A 179 -18.22 -8.29 -21.38
N ARG A 180 -18.04 -9.49 -20.81
CA ARG A 180 -17.81 -10.72 -21.59
C ARG A 180 -18.98 -11.07 -22.53
N ARG A 181 -20.24 -10.91 -22.05
CA ARG A 181 -21.43 -11.10 -22.92
C ARG A 181 -21.43 -10.12 -24.08
N ASP A 182 -21.10 -8.85 -23.82
CA ASP A 182 -21.05 -7.81 -24.86
C ASP A 182 -19.96 -8.11 -25.92
N LEU A 183 -18.95 -8.91 -25.56
CA LEU A 183 -17.86 -9.39 -26.42
C LEU A 183 -18.13 -10.79 -27.02
N GLY A 184 -19.28 -11.41 -26.76
CA GLY A 184 -19.59 -12.77 -27.23
C GLY A 184 -18.80 -13.89 -26.55
N GLN A 185 -18.19 -13.62 -25.39
CA GLN A 185 -17.34 -14.55 -24.65
C GLN A 185 -18.15 -15.36 -23.60
N PRO A 186 -17.73 -16.59 -23.26
CA PRO A 186 -18.34 -17.37 -22.20
C PRO A 186 -18.14 -16.71 -20.81
N ARG A 187 -18.96 -17.10 -19.83
CA ARG A 187 -18.86 -16.57 -18.45
C ARG A 187 -17.48 -16.83 -17.85
N LEU A 188 -17.05 -15.90 -16.98
CA LEU A 188 -15.80 -16.05 -16.23
C LEU A 188 -15.86 -17.27 -15.32
N GLN A 189 -14.87 -18.13 -15.45
CA GLN A 189 -14.61 -19.28 -14.57
C GLN A 189 -13.31 -18.99 -13.79
N LEU A 190 -13.45 -18.55 -12.56
CA LEU A 190 -12.32 -18.27 -11.66
C LEU A 190 -12.46 -19.14 -10.43
N ALA A 191 -11.56 -20.11 -10.29
CA ALA A 191 -11.42 -20.97 -9.12
C ALA A 191 -10.35 -20.39 -8.21
N TRP A 192 -10.77 -19.71 -7.14
CA TRP A 192 -9.87 -19.07 -6.20
C TRP A 192 -8.90 -20.06 -5.55
N GLU A 193 -9.38 -21.26 -5.24
CA GLU A 193 -8.62 -22.31 -4.55
C GLU A 193 -7.45 -22.83 -5.40
N ALA A 194 -7.51 -22.69 -6.71
CA ALA A 194 -6.45 -23.10 -7.62
C ALA A 194 -5.43 -21.98 -7.93
N LEU A 195 -5.76 -20.74 -7.56
CA LEU A 195 -4.98 -19.57 -7.95
C LEU A 195 -3.74 -19.43 -7.06
N PRO A 196 -2.50 -19.38 -7.61
CA PRO A 196 -1.33 -19.04 -6.83
C PRO A 196 -1.45 -17.62 -6.26
N ILE A 197 -1.21 -17.48 -4.95
CA ILE A 197 -1.28 -16.20 -4.24
C ILE A 197 0.08 -15.83 -3.68
N LEU A 198 0.55 -14.65 -4.03
CA LEU A 198 1.77 -14.05 -3.50
C LEU A 198 1.41 -12.95 -2.51
N ALA A 199 1.70 -13.17 -1.26
CA ALA A 199 1.43 -12.25 -0.16
C ALA A 199 2.61 -11.29 0.02
N ALA A 200 2.42 -10.03 -0.36
CA ALA A 200 3.46 -9.00 -0.44
C ALA A 200 3.65 -8.24 0.89
N TRP A 201 3.86 -8.94 1.99
CA TRP A 201 4.13 -8.35 3.30
C TRP A 201 5.11 -9.18 4.11
N SER A 202 5.75 -8.56 5.11
CA SER A 202 6.68 -9.21 6.02
C SER A 202 5.99 -10.22 6.92
N PRO A 203 6.42 -11.49 7.00
CA PRO A 203 5.93 -12.48 7.95
C PRO A 203 6.22 -12.10 9.41
N THR A 204 7.22 -11.26 9.68
CA THR A 204 7.46 -10.68 11.01
C THR A 204 6.35 -9.72 11.41
N LEU A 205 5.87 -8.89 10.47
CA LEU A 205 4.76 -7.98 10.73
C LEU A 205 3.43 -8.74 10.79
N LEU A 206 3.20 -9.65 9.86
CA LEU A 206 1.97 -10.45 9.82
C LEU A 206 2.31 -11.88 9.38
N PRO A 207 2.42 -12.83 10.32
CA PRO A 207 2.64 -14.23 9.99
C PRO A 207 1.44 -14.84 9.25
N ALA A 208 1.66 -15.98 8.61
CA ALA A 208 0.59 -16.77 8.05
C ALA A 208 -0.49 -17.04 9.11
N ALA A 209 -1.75 -16.89 8.73
CA ALA A 209 -2.83 -17.17 9.66
C ALA A 209 -2.95 -18.68 9.92
N SER A 210 -3.31 -19.02 11.17
CA SER A 210 -3.32 -20.42 11.66
C SER A 210 -4.36 -21.28 10.95
N ASP A 211 -5.39 -20.66 10.40
CA ASP A 211 -6.53 -21.32 9.74
C ASP A 211 -6.57 -21.16 8.22
N TRP A 212 -5.49 -20.71 7.62
CA TRP A 212 -5.41 -20.68 6.16
C TRP A 212 -5.33 -22.09 5.60
N THR A 213 -6.31 -22.43 4.79
CA THR A 213 -6.41 -23.74 4.10
C THR A 213 -6.06 -23.66 2.62
N HIS A 214 -5.81 -22.44 2.10
CA HIS A 214 -5.47 -22.23 0.70
C HIS A 214 -4.06 -22.80 0.43
N PRO A 215 -3.92 -23.81 -0.47
CA PRO A 215 -2.66 -24.56 -0.61
C PRO A 215 -1.55 -23.76 -1.31
N ASN A 216 -1.91 -22.71 -2.05
CA ASN A 216 -1.02 -22.00 -2.98
C ASN A 216 -0.66 -20.59 -2.51
N VAL A 217 -0.63 -20.33 -1.19
CA VAL A 217 -0.21 -19.04 -0.63
C VAL A 217 1.28 -19.05 -0.34
N THR A 218 1.99 -18.07 -0.86
CA THR A 218 3.41 -17.82 -0.55
C THR A 218 3.56 -16.41 0.01
N ILE A 219 3.99 -16.28 1.26
CA ILE A 219 4.37 -14.97 1.81
C ILE A 219 5.78 -14.66 1.29
N THR A 220 5.88 -13.64 0.46
CA THR A 220 7.14 -13.28 -0.23
C THR A 220 7.94 -12.22 0.52
N GLY A 221 7.31 -11.44 1.37
CA GLY A 221 7.83 -10.17 1.85
C GLY A 221 7.30 -9.00 1.02
N PRO A 222 7.49 -7.76 1.49
CA PRO A 222 6.99 -6.57 0.81
C PRO A 222 7.71 -6.34 -0.53
N TRP A 223 6.93 -5.96 -1.56
CA TRP A 223 7.51 -5.60 -2.86
C TRP A 223 7.93 -4.13 -2.83
N GLN A 224 9.19 -3.89 -2.59
CA GLN A 224 9.74 -2.55 -2.45
C GLN A 224 10.75 -2.26 -3.55
N LEU A 225 10.68 -1.04 -4.06
CA LEU A 225 11.69 -0.53 -4.97
C LEU A 225 12.83 0.04 -4.13
N PRO A 226 14.07 -0.43 -4.32
CA PRO A 226 15.23 0.20 -3.69
C PRO A 226 15.30 1.68 -4.08
N SER A 227 15.78 2.50 -3.17
CA SER A 227 16.07 3.90 -3.49
C SER A 227 17.10 4.02 -4.58
N ASP A 228 17.02 5.13 -5.31
CA ASP A 228 18.02 5.49 -6.28
C ASP A 228 19.38 5.67 -5.56
N PRO A 229 20.41 4.91 -5.90
CA PRO A 229 21.71 5.01 -5.23
C PRO A 229 22.40 6.37 -5.48
N ASP A 230 22.02 7.07 -6.55
CA ASP A 230 22.56 8.39 -6.87
C ASP A 230 21.78 9.52 -6.22
N TRP A 231 20.69 9.21 -5.47
CA TRP A 231 19.91 10.23 -4.78
C TRP A 231 20.73 10.88 -3.65
N GLN A 232 20.78 12.19 -3.63
CA GLN A 232 21.44 12.97 -2.60
C GLN A 232 20.40 13.86 -1.90
N PRO A 233 20.51 14.04 -0.58
CA PRO A 233 19.66 14.98 0.14
C PRO A 233 19.95 16.42 -0.32
N PRO A 234 18.94 17.28 -0.39
CA PRO A 234 19.16 18.73 -0.48
C PRO A 234 20.05 19.21 0.69
N ASN A 235 20.88 20.23 0.43
CA ASN A 235 21.86 20.73 1.42
C ASN A 235 21.18 21.17 2.72
N ASP A 236 20.07 21.89 2.63
CA ASP A 236 19.28 22.34 3.78
C ASP A 236 18.76 21.19 4.65
N LEU A 237 18.32 20.09 4.03
CA LEU A 237 17.93 18.87 4.75
C LEU A 237 19.14 18.20 5.41
N ALA A 238 20.27 18.13 4.70
CA ALA A 238 21.47 17.52 5.25
C ALA A 238 21.98 18.32 6.45
N GLU A 239 22.03 19.64 6.36
CA GLU A 239 22.39 20.57 7.44
C GLU A 239 21.43 20.44 8.62
N PHE A 240 20.12 20.46 8.36
CA PHE A 240 19.13 20.26 9.41
C PHE A 240 19.32 18.92 10.13
N LEU A 241 19.58 17.81 9.46
CA LEU A 241 19.80 16.51 10.10
C LEU A 241 21.11 16.43 10.88
N ALA A 242 22.14 17.16 10.47
CA ALA A 242 23.43 17.18 11.14
C ALA A 242 23.44 18.01 12.44
N ASP A 243 22.52 18.97 12.57
CA ASP A 243 22.47 19.91 13.69
C ASP A 243 21.43 19.47 14.74
N GLY A 244 21.86 18.65 15.71
CA GLY A 244 21.09 18.31 16.89
C GLY A 244 20.42 16.92 16.88
N GLU A 245 19.43 16.77 17.75
CA GLU A 245 18.75 15.48 17.98
C GLU A 245 17.95 14.99 16.78
N PRO A 246 17.80 13.65 16.57
CA PRO A 246 17.00 13.10 15.51
C PRO A 246 15.58 13.66 15.49
N PRO A 247 15.08 14.16 14.33
CA PRO A 247 13.74 14.75 14.25
C PRO A 247 12.63 13.70 14.25
N ILE A 248 11.39 14.15 14.50
CA ILE A 248 10.19 13.36 14.23
C ILE A 248 9.75 13.62 12.79
N TYR A 249 9.68 12.58 11.97
CA TYR A 249 9.13 12.68 10.62
C TYR A 249 7.60 12.74 10.66
N VAL A 250 6.99 13.63 9.87
CA VAL A 250 5.54 13.74 9.70
C VAL A 250 5.20 13.66 8.21
N GLY A 251 4.49 12.60 7.81
CA GLY A 251 4.11 12.43 6.42
C GLY A 251 2.89 11.52 6.24
N PHE A 252 1.93 11.96 5.42
CA PHE A 252 0.69 11.23 5.15
C PHE A 252 0.58 10.79 3.68
N GLY A 253 1.67 10.90 2.93
CA GLY A 253 1.73 10.48 1.52
C GLY A 253 0.62 11.09 0.66
N SER A 254 0.01 10.29 -0.21
CA SER A 254 -1.09 10.74 -1.07
C SER A 254 -2.38 11.12 -0.32
N MET A 255 -2.46 10.83 0.98
CA MET A 255 -3.60 11.20 1.83
C MET A 255 -3.57 12.67 2.27
N ALA A 256 -2.51 13.41 1.97
CA ALA A 256 -2.36 14.82 2.33
C ALA A 256 -3.43 15.76 1.76
N GLY A 257 -4.24 15.30 0.80
CA GLY A 257 -5.40 16.04 0.28
C GLY A 257 -6.72 15.83 1.06
N LEU A 258 -6.70 15.08 2.16
CA LEU A 258 -7.89 14.63 2.87
C LEU A 258 -8.13 15.41 4.17
N GLY A 259 -8.90 16.50 4.13
CA GLY A 259 -9.45 17.09 5.33
C GLY A 259 -8.93 18.49 5.71
N GLU A 260 -9.11 18.86 6.95
CA GLU A 260 -8.72 20.14 7.55
C GLU A 260 -7.20 20.16 7.87
N LEU A 261 -6.38 20.09 6.82
CA LEU A 261 -4.93 19.94 6.93
C LEU A 261 -4.26 21.01 7.79
N SER A 262 -4.73 22.25 7.71
CA SER A 262 -4.19 23.35 8.52
C SER A 262 -4.40 23.13 10.02
N THR A 263 -5.57 22.69 10.42
CA THR A 263 -5.89 22.41 11.83
C THR A 263 -5.06 21.26 12.39
N TRP A 264 -4.86 20.19 11.59
CA TRP A 264 -4.02 19.07 12.02
C TRP A 264 -2.55 19.46 12.08
N ARG A 265 -2.06 20.24 11.10
CA ARG A 265 -0.70 20.75 11.10
C ARG A 265 -0.41 21.51 12.40
N ASP A 266 -1.26 22.47 12.74
CA ASP A 266 -1.07 23.31 13.92
C ASP A 266 -1.11 22.48 15.20
N ALA A 267 -2.04 21.54 15.30
CA ALA A 267 -2.11 20.62 16.44
C ALA A 267 -0.88 19.71 16.54
N ILE A 268 -0.34 19.23 15.41
CA ILE A 268 0.88 18.41 15.39
C ILE A 268 2.08 19.25 15.78
N ILE A 269 2.30 20.42 15.19
CA ILE A 269 3.44 21.31 15.50
C ILE A 269 3.42 21.70 16.96
N GLN A 270 2.29 22.16 17.49
CA GLN A 270 2.13 22.51 18.90
C GLN A 270 2.32 21.30 19.83
N GLY A 271 1.84 20.13 19.40
CA GLY A 271 1.98 18.90 20.17
C GLY A 271 3.41 18.37 20.24
N LEU A 272 4.22 18.62 19.21
CA LEU A 272 5.64 18.29 19.22
C LEU A 272 6.45 19.14 20.22
N ALA A 273 5.86 20.25 20.70
CA ALA A 273 6.39 21.05 21.83
C ALA A 273 7.87 21.42 21.69
N GLY A 274 8.27 21.95 20.54
CA GLY A 274 9.64 22.35 20.24
C GLY A 274 10.61 21.22 19.88
N ARG A 275 10.15 19.97 19.80
CA ARG A 275 10.95 18.86 19.24
C ARG A 275 11.21 19.11 17.76
N ARG A 276 12.39 18.71 17.30
CA ARG A 276 12.73 18.82 15.88
C ARG A 276 11.81 17.93 15.04
N ALA A 277 11.34 18.45 13.91
CA ALA A 277 10.45 17.72 13.03
C ALA A 277 10.74 17.96 11.54
N LEU A 278 10.47 16.94 10.73
CA LEU A 278 10.46 17.00 9.26
C LEU A 278 9.02 16.91 8.78
N LEU A 279 8.56 17.90 8.01
CA LEU A 279 7.23 17.88 7.39
C LEU A 279 7.35 17.52 5.91
N SER A 280 6.82 16.36 5.51
CA SER A 280 6.84 15.90 4.12
C SER A 280 5.91 16.73 3.21
N SER A 281 6.28 16.86 1.94
CA SER A 281 5.78 17.80 0.92
C SER A 281 4.27 17.79 0.63
N GLY A 282 3.55 16.72 0.94
CA GLY A 282 2.09 16.76 0.91
C GLY A 282 1.50 17.77 1.91
N TRP A 283 2.29 18.12 2.94
CA TRP A 283 1.99 19.09 3.98
C TRP A 283 2.80 20.39 3.82
N ALA A 284 3.92 20.35 3.09
CA ALA A 284 4.75 21.52 2.79
C ALA A 284 4.06 22.51 1.82
N ALA A 285 3.06 22.10 1.06
CA ALA A 285 2.17 23.04 0.35
C ALA A 285 1.38 23.96 1.31
N LEU A 286 1.41 23.66 2.62
CA LEU A 286 0.95 24.55 3.71
C LEU A 286 2.09 25.37 4.33
N ALA A 287 3.31 25.26 3.79
CA ALA A 287 4.51 25.93 4.28
C ALA A 287 4.65 27.41 3.90
N ASP A 288 3.63 27.99 3.26
CA ASP A 288 3.54 29.46 3.07
C ASP A 288 3.28 30.23 4.39
N THR A 289 3.43 29.56 5.53
CA THR A 289 3.26 30.17 6.86
C THR A 289 4.52 29.94 7.69
N ASP A 290 4.82 30.89 8.58
CA ASP A 290 5.94 30.85 9.50
C ASP A 290 5.99 29.53 10.30
N LEU A 291 6.91 28.63 9.92
CA LEU A 291 7.21 27.43 10.67
C LEU A 291 8.24 27.77 11.77
N PRO A 292 8.14 27.18 12.96
CA PRO A 292 9.21 27.30 13.96
C PRO A 292 10.55 26.76 13.41
N ASP A 293 11.68 27.31 13.84
CA ASP A 293 13.03 26.87 13.44
C ASP A 293 13.28 25.38 13.71
N THR A 294 12.52 24.78 14.63
CA THR A 294 12.59 23.34 14.93
C THR A 294 11.87 22.48 13.89
N VAL A 295 11.15 23.06 12.93
CA VAL A 295 10.35 22.34 11.94
C VAL A 295 10.86 22.63 10.54
N HIS A 296 11.39 21.61 9.87
CA HIS A 296 11.94 21.72 8.52
C HIS A 296 11.00 21.07 7.49
N PRO A 297 10.50 21.83 6.49
CA PRO A 297 9.70 21.27 5.40
C PRO A 297 10.60 20.51 4.45
N ILE A 298 10.20 19.29 4.06
CA ILE A 298 10.96 18.49 3.10
C ILE A 298 10.13 18.16 1.87
N GLY A 299 10.80 18.15 0.72
CA GLY A 299 10.29 17.55 -0.50
C GLY A 299 10.17 16.02 -0.39
N TRP A 300 10.20 15.36 -1.53
CA TRP A 300 10.28 13.91 -1.56
C TRP A 300 11.68 13.46 -1.09
N ALA A 301 11.71 12.51 -0.16
CA ALA A 301 12.92 11.82 0.28
C ALA A 301 12.65 10.32 0.36
N PRO A 302 13.63 9.45 0.00
CA PRO A 302 13.48 8.02 0.14
C PRO A 302 13.28 7.64 1.60
N HIS A 303 12.27 6.80 1.88
CA HIS A 303 11.95 6.40 3.25
C HIS A 303 13.05 5.54 3.89
N ASP A 304 13.69 4.67 3.12
CA ASP A 304 14.83 3.86 3.58
C ASP A 304 16.05 4.71 3.94
N TRP A 305 16.16 5.92 3.37
CA TRP A 305 17.18 6.88 3.73
C TRP A 305 16.79 7.76 4.93
N ILE A 306 15.56 8.30 4.93
CA ILE A 306 15.16 9.32 5.93
C ILE A 306 14.70 8.70 7.27
N PHE A 307 13.96 7.59 7.25
CA PHE A 307 13.37 7.00 8.45
C PHE A 307 14.41 6.58 9.50
N PRO A 308 15.56 5.93 9.14
CA PRO A 308 16.59 5.57 10.11
C PRO A 308 17.26 6.79 10.80
N ARG A 309 17.05 7.99 10.26
CA ARG A 309 17.59 9.25 10.78
C ARG A 309 16.61 10.00 11.67
N CYS A 310 15.43 9.44 11.90
CA CYS A 310 14.36 10.04 12.69
C CYS A 310 14.18 9.33 14.03
N ALA A 311 13.75 10.07 15.04
CA ALA A 311 13.41 9.52 16.36
C ALA A 311 12.07 8.78 16.35
N ALA A 312 11.13 9.20 15.50
CA ALA A 312 9.83 8.58 15.31
C ALA A 312 9.21 9.01 13.97
N ILE A 313 8.17 8.28 13.53
CA ILE A 313 7.47 8.55 12.28
C ILE A 313 5.96 8.71 12.55
N VAL A 314 5.41 9.89 12.26
CA VAL A 314 3.96 10.12 12.21
C VAL A 314 3.48 9.82 10.80
N HIS A 315 2.65 8.77 10.64
CA HIS A 315 2.19 8.37 9.32
C HIS A 315 0.78 7.75 9.33
N HIS A 316 0.19 7.67 8.13
CA HIS A 316 -1.17 7.15 7.93
C HIS A 316 -1.30 5.62 7.98
N CYS A 317 -0.21 4.89 8.09
CA CYS A 317 -0.17 3.42 8.11
C CYS A 317 -0.65 2.71 6.83
N GLY A 318 -0.46 3.29 5.64
CA GLY A 318 -0.54 2.51 4.41
C GLY A 318 0.51 1.39 4.40
N ALA A 319 0.21 0.24 3.80
CA ALA A 319 1.05 -0.96 3.85
C ALA A 319 2.54 -0.69 3.53
N GLY A 320 2.84 0.02 2.44
CA GLY A 320 4.22 0.34 2.04
C GLY A 320 4.99 1.14 3.09
N THR A 321 4.41 2.25 3.57
CA THR A 321 5.03 3.10 4.61
C THR A 321 5.19 2.35 5.92
N THR A 322 4.22 1.50 6.28
CA THR A 322 4.27 0.65 7.48
C THR A 322 5.46 -0.31 7.45
N HIS A 323 5.68 -0.98 6.32
CA HIS A 323 6.82 -1.89 6.16
C HIS A 323 8.15 -1.14 6.21
N GLN A 324 8.26 0.00 5.53
CA GLN A 324 9.47 0.83 5.55
C GLN A 324 9.79 1.39 6.94
N ALA A 325 8.78 1.82 7.69
CA ALA A 325 8.95 2.26 9.07
C ALA A 325 9.44 1.11 9.97
N ALA A 326 8.84 -0.07 9.87
CA ALA A 326 9.27 -1.23 10.65
C ALA A 326 10.67 -1.71 10.28
N GLN A 327 11.03 -1.69 9.00
CA GLN A 327 12.36 -2.05 8.49
C GLN A 327 13.45 -1.07 8.96
N SER A 328 13.12 0.21 9.08
CA SER A 328 14.07 1.23 9.55
C SER A 328 14.40 1.11 11.04
N GLY A 329 13.63 0.36 11.82
CA GLY A 329 13.75 0.32 13.28
C GLY A 329 13.28 1.58 13.98
N THR A 330 12.58 2.46 13.27
CA THR A 330 12.09 3.73 13.81
C THR A 330 10.63 3.56 14.24
N PRO A 331 10.31 3.85 15.52
CA PRO A 331 8.97 3.66 16.04
C PRO A 331 7.95 4.63 15.43
N SER A 332 6.67 4.23 15.45
CA SER A 332 5.60 4.93 14.73
C SER A 332 4.56 5.59 15.65
N ILE A 333 4.04 6.73 15.22
CA ILE A 333 2.82 7.36 15.71
C ILE A 333 1.76 7.20 14.61
N PRO A 334 0.88 6.20 14.71
CA PRO A 334 -0.11 5.90 13.68
C PRO A 334 -1.27 6.89 13.68
N VAL A 335 -1.63 7.40 12.50
CA VAL A 335 -2.82 8.24 12.27
C VAL A 335 -3.59 7.70 11.06
N PRO A 336 -4.34 6.60 11.22
CA PRO A 336 -5.02 5.95 10.10
C PRO A 336 -6.30 6.68 9.69
N PHE A 337 -6.51 6.86 8.39
CA PHE A 337 -7.71 7.51 7.82
C PHE A 337 -8.79 6.52 7.40
N GLY A 338 -8.43 5.32 6.94
CA GLY A 338 -9.36 4.31 6.47
C GLY A 338 -8.69 3.19 5.69
N MET A 339 -9.47 2.37 5.02
CA MET A 339 -9.00 1.19 4.26
C MET A 339 -8.28 0.18 5.17
N ASP A 340 -7.09 -0.29 4.74
CA ASP A 340 -6.20 -1.17 5.48
C ASP A 340 -5.38 -0.48 6.58
N GLN A 341 -5.37 0.86 6.61
CA GLN A 341 -4.54 1.63 7.53
C GLN A 341 -4.85 1.35 9.01
N PRO A 342 -6.13 1.27 9.46
CA PRO A 342 -6.43 0.90 10.85
C PRO A 342 -5.89 -0.49 11.23
N PHE A 343 -5.91 -1.44 10.30
CA PHE A 343 -5.37 -2.79 10.51
C PHE A 343 -3.86 -2.74 10.74
N TRP A 344 -3.09 -2.07 9.87
CA TRP A 344 -1.65 -1.96 10.02
C TRP A 344 -1.25 -1.14 11.25
N ALA A 345 -2.01 -0.09 11.57
CA ALA A 345 -1.80 0.71 12.78
C ALA A 345 -1.97 -0.14 14.06
N ASP A 346 -3.03 -0.93 14.14
CA ASP A 346 -3.27 -1.87 15.25
C ASP A 346 -2.16 -2.93 15.33
N ARG A 347 -1.68 -3.39 14.17
CA ARG A 347 -0.60 -4.37 14.11
C ARG A 347 0.72 -3.83 14.66
N LEU A 348 1.13 -2.61 14.26
CA LEU A 348 2.32 -1.96 14.81
C LEU A 348 2.21 -1.74 16.32
N TYR A 349 1.03 -1.31 16.78
CA TYR A 349 0.76 -1.14 18.21
C TYR A 349 0.88 -2.46 18.99
N LYS A 350 0.28 -3.54 18.50
CA LYS A 350 0.37 -4.88 19.11
C LYS A 350 1.78 -5.45 19.13
N LEU A 351 2.61 -5.08 18.15
CA LEU A 351 4.03 -5.44 18.13
C LEU A 351 4.87 -4.59 19.10
N GLY A 352 4.31 -3.55 19.73
CA GLY A 352 4.99 -2.67 20.66
C GLY A 352 6.00 -1.72 20.01
N ILE A 353 5.85 -1.44 18.71
CA ILE A 353 6.71 -0.54 17.91
C ILE A 353 6.00 0.75 17.50
N ALA A 354 4.85 0.99 18.08
CA ALA A 354 4.04 2.18 17.83
C ALA A 354 3.23 2.57 19.05
N THR A 355 2.83 3.83 19.12
CA THR A 355 1.80 4.28 20.07
C THR A 355 0.43 3.74 19.68
N ARG A 356 -0.55 3.89 20.58
CA ARG A 356 -1.96 3.66 20.22
C ARG A 356 -2.32 4.54 19.02
N PRO A 357 -3.05 4.02 18.01
CA PRO A 357 -3.46 4.80 16.85
C PRO A 357 -4.28 6.02 17.23
N ILE A 358 -3.94 7.17 16.66
CA ILE A 358 -4.66 8.44 16.84
C ILE A 358 -5.79 8.51 15.82
N ASN A 359 -7.02 8.75 16.28
CA ASN A 359 -8.13 9.00 15.37
C ASN A 359 -7.95 10.40 14.71
N PRO A 360 -7.91 10.50 13.37
CA PRO A 360 -7.71 11.78 12.67
C PRO A 360 -8.69 12.89 13.09
N ARG A 361 -9.92 12.51 13.45
CA ARG A 361 -10.98 13.45 13.91
C ARG A 361 -10.76 13.96 15.34
N LYS A 362 -9.78 13.42 16.05
CA LYS A 362 -9.48 13.74 17.47
C LYS A 362 -8.02 14.15 17.66
N ILE A 363 -7.36 14.63 16.62
CA ILE A 363 -6.00 15.16 16.72
C ILE A 363 -6.06 16.47 17.50
N THR A 364 -5.38 16.51 18.65
CA THR A 364 -5.13 17.72 19.43
C THR A 364 -3.66 17.77 19.82
N SER A 365 -3.18 18.95 20.19
CA SER A 365 -1.77 19.12 20.65
C SER A 365 -1.43 18.25 21.86
N GLU A 366 -2.41 18.04 22.78
CA GLU A 366 -2.22 17.19 23.95
C GLU A 366 -2.05 15.72 23.56
N VAL A 367 -2.89 15.23 22.61
CA VAL A 367 -2.81 13.85 22.12
C VAL A 367 -1.48 13.60 21.39
N VAL A 368 -1.04 14.53 20.56
CA VAL A 368 0.24 14.45 19.85
C VAL A 368 1.42 14.49 20.83
N ARG A 369 1.36 15.38 21.84
CA ARG A 369 2.40 15.49 22.87
C ARG A 369 2.55 14.19 23.67
N ALA A 370 1.44 13.61 24.08
CA ALA A 370 1.46 12.33 24.79
C ALA A 370 2.04 11.21 23.90
N ALA A 371 1.64 11.13 22.64
CA ALA A 371 2.17 10.14 21.69
C ALA A 371 3.66 10.35 21.41
N ALA A 372 4.13 11.60 21.25
CA ALA A 372 5.54 11.91 21.06
C ALA A 372 6.39 11.54 22.28
N ALA A 373 5.87 11.71 23.48
CA ALA A 373 6.54 11.29 24.71
C ALA A 373 6.56 9.76 24.87
N GLU A 374 5.48 9.06 24.46
CA GLU A 374 5.38 7.61 24.53
C GLU A 374 6.31 6.94 23.51
N VAL A 375 6.27 7.36 22.25
CA VAL A 375 6.99 6.73 21.15
C VAL A 375 8.51 6.80 21.30
N THR A 376 9.03 7.83 21.96
CA THR A 376 10.47 8.02 22.19
C THR A 376 11.00 7.32 23.46
N ARG A 377 10.19 6.49 24.11
CA ARG A 377 10.65 5.70 25.26
C ARG A 377 11.66 4.64 24.81
N PRO A 378 12.72 4.39 25.61
CA PRO A 378 13.76 3.43 25.24
C PRO A 378 13.24 2.02 24.91
N GLU A 379 12.19 1.57 25.60
CA GLU A 379 11.59 0.25 25.37
C GLU A 379 10.91 0.14 23.99
N VAL A 380 10.26 1.22 23.51
CA VAL A 380 9.62 1.24 22.18
C VAL A 380 10.69 1.24 21.08
N THR A 381 11.72 2.08 21.23
CA THR A 381 12.85 2.13 20.29
C THR A 381 13.59 0.78 20.24
N ARG A 382 13.90 0.19 21.38
CA ARG A 382 14.55 -1.13 21.43
C ARG A 382 13.69 -2.18 20.72
N LYS A 383 12.38 -2.17 20.95
CA LYS A 383 11.46 -3.12 20.29
C LYS A 383 11.38 -2.91 18.79
N ALA A 384 11.39 -1.66 18.32
CA ALA A 384 11.42 -1.35 16.89
C ALA A 384 12.71 -1.87 16.23
N LEU A 385 13.87 -1.72 16.88
CA LEU A 385 15.13 -2.27 16.40
C LEU A 385 15.13 -3.81 16.36
N GLU A 386 14.56 -4.48 17.37
CA GLU A 386 14.41 -5.94 17.38
C GLU A 386 13.55 -6.44 16.19
N ILE A 387 12.45 -5.74 15.90
CA ILE A 387 11.58 -6.06 14.76
C ILE A 387 12.33 -5.83 13.44
N ALA A 388 13.04 -4.71 13.31
CA ALA A 388 13.83 -4.41 12.11
C ALA A 388 14.91 -5.49 11.85
N GLN A 389 15.62 -5.95 12.88
CA GLN A 389 16.60 -7.04 12.77
C GLN A 389 15.96 -8.34 12.28
N ARG A 390 14.76 -8.67 12.76
CA ARG A 390 14.01 -9.84 12.28
C ARG A 390 13.61 -9.70 10.82
N ILE A 391 13.11 -8.53 10.42
CA ILE A 391 12.74 -8.25 9.03
C ILE A 391 13.99 -8.30 8.13
N ALA A 392 15.13 -7.80 8.58
CA ALA A 392 16.38 -7.84 7.83
C ALA A 392 16.89 -9.28 7.56
N SER A 393 16.43 -10.26 8.34
CA SER A 393 16.71 -11.68 8.10
C SER A 393 15.74 -12.37 7.14
N GLU A 394 14.68 -11.69 6.71
CA GLU A 394 13.72 -12.20 5.73
C GLU A 394 14.33 -12.15 4.30
N PRO A 395 13.89 -13.03 3.39
CA PRO A 395 14.23 -12.92 1.99
C PRO A 395 13.77 -11.58 1.40
N ASP A 396 14.50 -11.06 0.43
CA ASP A 396 14.05 -9.90 -0.35
C ASP A 396 12.72 -10.21 -1.06
N GLY A 397 11.71 -9.36 -0.82
CA GLY A 397 10.33 -9.63 -1.21
C GLY A 397 10.12 -9.75 -2.71
N VAL A 398 10.77 -8.90 -3.51
CA VAL A 398 10.62 -8.95 -4.98
C VAL A 398 11.40 -10.12 -5.59
N THR A 399 12.53 -10.48 -5.01
CA THR A 399 13.31 -11.67 -5.42
C THR A 399 12.55 -12.95 -5.10
N ALA A 400 11.97 -13.04 -3.91
CA ALA A 400 11.14 -14.17 -3.51
C ALA A 400 9.87 -14.31 -4.38
N ALA A 401 9.22 -13.19 -4.70
CA ALA A 401 8.07 -13.15 -5.60
C ALA A 401 8.46 -13.57 -7.03
N THR A 402 9.56 -13.04 -7.57
CA THR A 402 10.10 -13.43 -8.87
C THR A 402 10.31 -14.95 -8.93
N SER A 403 11.00 -15.52 -7.94
CA SER A 403 11.23 -16.97 -7.86
C SER A 403 9.93 -17.78 -7.76
N ALA A 404 8.94 -17.29 -7.02
CA ALA A 404 7.65 -17.96 -6.90
C ALA A 404 6.86 -17.95 -8.22
N ILE A 405 6.88 -16.82 -8.95
CA ILE A 405 6.26 -16.72 -10.29
C ILE A 405 6.89 -17.72 -11.25
N LEU A 406 8.23 -17.80 -11.28
CA LEU A 406 8.93 -18.71 -12.17
C LEU A 406 8.60 -20.18 -11.87
N ARG A 407 8.60 -20.57 -10.58
CA ARG A 407 8.16 -21.93 -10.18
C ARG A 407 6.73 -22.25 -10.62
N THR A 408 5.81 -21.28 -10.54
CA THR A 408 4.43 -21.44 -11.05
C THR A 408 4.41 -21.75 -12.54
N CYS A 409 5.41 -21.30 -13.28
CA CYS A 409 5.56 -21.53 -14.71
C CYS A 409 6.40 -22.78 -15.06
N GLY A 410 6.89 -23.49 -14.07
CA GLY A 410 7.70 -24.71 -14.27
C GLY A 410 9.19 -24.46 -14.52
N LEU A 411 9.71 -23.31 -14.06
CA LEU A 411 11.10 -22.90 -14.14
C LEU A 411 11.76 -22.86 -12.76
#